data_7b326419681c0e03fb56276ecd1697e4
#
_entry.id   7b326419681c0e03fb56276ecd1697e4
#
_cell.length_a   1.000
_cell.length_b   1.000
_cell.length_c   1.000
_cell.angle_alpha   90.00
_cell.angle_beta   90.00
_cell.angle_gamma   90.00
#
_symmetry.space_group_name_H-M   'P 1'
#
loop_
_entity.id
_entity.type
_entity.pdbx_description
1 polymer ?
#
loop_
_entity_poly.entity_id
_entity_poly.type
_entity_poly.pdbx_seq_one_letter_code
_entity_poly.pdbx_strand_id
1 'polypeptide(L)'
;MSSPSKALPKQPEVNIGTIGHVDHGKTTLVQALTGTWASRHSEELKRGITIKLGYADMPIYKCPKCETPRNFSTKPVCPSCASEAVFVRAISFVDAPGHEALMATMLSGAAIMDGAILVIAADEPCPQPQTREHLAAAEVIGIKNIIIVQNKIDIVDEKRALKSYEEIKNFVKGTVAEDAPIIPVSAQRGINVDVLLNAIQEIIPTPKRDETKPPLMYIIRSFDTNKPGTAIEELDGGIIGGTIAQGKFTIGEELEIRPGISSEREGKTVYDPLISEIVSLHVGEKTVKEAHCGGLVGVGTQLDPSYSKADGLTGNISGKTG
;
A
#
# COMPACT_ATOMS: atom_id res chain seq x y z
N MET A 1 20.55 -10.64 -11.61
CA MET A 1 20.75 -9.27 -12.15
C MET A 1 19.53 -8.46 -11.75
N SER A 2 19.64 -7.60 -10.77
CA SER A 2 18.59 -6.69 -10.34
C SER A 2 18.36 -5.65 -11.44
N SER A 3 17.16 -5.61 -12.01
CA SER A 3 16.76 -4.52 -12.89
C SER A 3 16.98 -3.19 -12.18
N PRO A 4 17.49 -2.15 -12.84
CA PRO A 4 17.63 -0.84 -12.22
C PRO A 4 16.26 -0.38 -11.75
N SER A 5 16.13 -0.06 -10.47
CA SER A 5 14.91 0.49 -9.90
C SER A 5 14.61 1.78 -10.66
N LYS A 6 13.44 1.84 -11.29
CA LYS A 6 13.02 3.05 -12.00
C LYS A 6 12.61 4.06 -10.94
N ALA A 7 13.52 5.02 -10.67
CA ALA A 7 13.23 6.13 -9.78
C ALA A 7 11.94 6.83 -10.22
N LEU A 8 10.95 6.89 -9.31
CA LEU A 8 9.68 7.58 -9.56
C LEU A 8 9.93 9.05 -9.92
N PRO A 9 9.15 9.64 -10.86
CA PRO A 9 9.24 11.07 -11.17
C PRO A 9 8.85 11.95 -9.97
N LYS A 10 7.88 11.51 -9.17
CA LYS A 10 7.33 12.22 -8.00
C LYS A 10 6.98 11.20 -6.90
N GLN A 11 6.89 11.67 -5.64
CA GLN A 11 6.35 10.89 -4.53
C GLN A 11 4.92 10.43 -4.85
N PRO A 12 4.53 9.20 -4.50
CA PRO A 12 3.15 8.75 -4.64
C PRO A 12 2.17 9.64 -3.87
N GLU A 13 1.04 9.93 -4.50
CA GLU A 13 0.00 10.81 -3.96
C GLU A 13 -1.23 10.02 -3.48
N VAL A 14 -1.30 8.74 -3.86
CA VAL A 14 -2.47 7.87 -3.61
C VAL A 14 -1.97 6.52 -3.09
N ASN A 15 -2.64 6.01 -2.05
CA ASN A 15 -2.41 4.68 -1.52
C ASN A 15 -3.58 3.77 -1.90
N ILE A 16 -3.31 2.69 -2.62
CA ILE A 16 -4.31 1.70 -3.04
C ILE A 16 -4.03 0.38 -2.35
N GLY A 17 -4.99 -0.12 -1.57
CA GLY A 17 -4.89 -1.43 -0.95
C GLY A 17 -5.28 -2.55 -1.89
N THR A 18 -4.56 -3.68 -1.85
CA THR A 18 -5.03 -4.93 -2.41
C THR A 18 -5.59 -5.82 -1.30
N ILE A 19 -6.87 -6.15 -1.39
CA ILE A 19 -7.62 -6.91 -0.39
C ILE A 19 -8.26 -8.15 -1.04
N GLY A 20 -8.60 -9.16 -0.24
CA GLY A 20 -9.18 -10.42 -0.71
C GLY A 20 -8.49 -11.65 -0.11
N HIS A 21 -8.99 -12.83 -0.47
CA HIS A 21 -8.56 -14.12 0.10
C HIS A 21 -7.10 -14.46 -0.22
N VAL A 22 -6.53 -15.41 0.53
CA VAL A 22 -5.22 -16.04 0.21
C VAL A 22 -5.29 -16.65 -1.19
N ASP A 23 -4.19 -16.66 -1.90
CA ASP A 23 -4.03 -17.26 -3.25
C ASP A 23 -4.93 -16.68 -4.36
N HIS A 24 -5.72 -15.63 -4.10
CA HIS A 24 -6.47 -14.93 -5.14
C HIS A 24 -5.58 -14.08 -6.07
N GLY A 25 -4.27 -13.96 -5.78
CA GLY A 25 -3.27 -13.34 -6.65
C GLY A 25 -3.08 -11.83 -6.43
N LYS A 26 -3.32 -11.33 -5.20
CA LYS A 26 -3.08 -9.91 -4.82
C LYS A 26 -1.66 -9.46 -5.13
N THR A 27 -0.68 -10.14 -4.58
CA THR A 27 0.75 -9.83 -4.78
C THR A 27 1.18 -9.97 -6.24
N THR A 28 0.63 -10.97 -6.96
CA THR A 28 0.87 -11.14 -8.40
C THR A 28 0.29 -9.98 -9.21
N LEU A 29 -0.88 -9.48 -8.82
CA LEU A 29 -1.49 -8.30 -9.45
C LEU A 29 -0.65 -7.04 -9.21
N VAL A 30 -0.17 -6.82 -7.99
CA VAL A 30 0.74 -5.71 -7.67
C VAL A 30 2.02 -5.82 -8.50
N GLN A 31 2.60 -7.01 -8.64
CA GLN A 31 3.76 -7.23 -9.49
C GLN A 31 3.47 -6.94 -10.96
N ALA A 32 2.32 -7.36 -11.48
CA ALA A 32 1.93 -7.10 -12.87
C ALA A 32 1.79 -5.60 -13.17
N LEU A 33 1.27 -4.83 -12.19
CA LEU A 33 1.11 -3.38 -12.29
C LEU A 33 2.42 -2.61 -12.12
N THR A 34 3.22 -2.96 -11.12
CA THR A 34 4.39 -2.17 -10.70
C THR A 34 5.71 -2.67 -11.31
N GLY A 35 5.74 -3.93 -11.73
CA GLY A 35 6.98 -4.64 -12.10
C GLY A 35 7.86 -5.00 -10.90
N THR A 36 7.38 -4.79 -9.67
CA THR A 36 8.10 -5.05 -8.42
C THR A 36 7.34 -6.05 -7.57
N TRP A 37 8.04 -7.02 -7.00
CA TRP A 37 7.46 -7.95 -6.04
C TRP A 37 7.32 -7.27 -4.67
N ALA A 38 6.09 -7.09 -4.19
CA ALA A 38 5.82 -6.36 -2.94
C ALA A 38 6.30 -7.13 -1.69
N SER A 39 6.23 -8.47 -1.71
CA SER A 39 6.69 -9.32 -0.62
C SER A 39 8.20 -9.51 -0.69
N ARG A 40 8.95 -8.86 0.21
CA ARG A 40 10.44 -8.93 0.24
C ARG A 40 10.98 -9.72 1.43
N HIS A 41 10.13 -10.18 2.35
CA HIS A 41 10.56 -10.90 3.55
C HIS A 41 10.95 -12.34 3.22
N SER A 42 12.08 -12.84 3.76
CA SER A 42 12.60 -14.17 3.45
C SER A 42 11.65 -15.31 3.83
N GLU A 43 10.83 -15.14 4.88
CA GLU A 43 9.80 -16.11 5.27
C GLU A 43 8.60 -16.11 4.33
N GLU A 44 8.20 -14.96 3.81
CA GLU A 44 7.13 -14.81 2.82
C GLU A 44 7.48 -15.53 1.52
N LEU A 45 8.73 -15.33 1.05
CA LEU A 45 9.25 -16.01 -0.13
C LEU A 45 9.29 -17.53 0.02
N LYS A 46 9.58 -18.04 1.24
CA LYS A 46 9.63 -19.48 1.51
C LYS A 46 8.24 -20.11 1.61
N ARG A 47 7.25 -19.36 2.14
CA ARG A 47 5.89 -19.87 2.38
C ARG A 47 4.92 -19.54 1.25
N GLY A 48 5.29 -18.63 0.34
CA GLY A 48 4.43 -18.15 -0.75
C GLY A 48 3.25 -17.30 -0.30
N ILE A 49 3.28 -16.75 0.93
CA ILE A 49 2.21 -15.93 1.51
C ILE A 49 2.76 -14.59 2.00
N THR A 50 1.95 -13.54 1.93
CA THR A 50 2.27 -12.22 2.50
C THR A 50 1.96 -12.25 4.00
N ILE A 51 2.97 -11.96 4.84
CA ILE A 51 2.87 -11.95 6.30
C ILE A 51 2.81 -10.51 6.84
N LYS A 52 3.64 -9.64 6.28
CA LYS A 52 3.69 -8.21 6.59
C LYS A 52 3.08 -7.41 5.45
N LEU A 53 2.70 -6.16 5.71
CA LEU A 53 2.28 -5.26 4.63
C LEU A 53 3.40 -5.12 3.60
N GLY A 54 3.13 -5.53 2.38
CA GLY A 54 4.01 -5.33 1.24
C GLY A 54 3.73 -3.98 0.57
N TYR A 55 4.75 -3.40 -0.06
CA TYR A 55 4.64 -2.09 -0.70
C TYR A 55 5.30 -2.08 -2.05
N ALA A 56 4.63 -1.44 -3.01
CA ALA A 56 5.21 -1.22 -4.33
C ALA A 56 4.62 0.05 -4.94
N ASP A 57 5.49 0.86 -5.52
CA ASP A 57 5.11 2.12 -6.13
C ASP A 57 5.12 2.01 -7.64
N MET A 58 4.23 2.75 -8.31
CA MET A 58 4.24 2.87 -9.75
C MET A 58 3.91 4.29 -10.23
N PRO A 59 4.56 4.77 -11.30
CA PRO A 59 4.14 5.95 -12.02
C PRO A 59 3.05 5.61 -13.01
N ILE A 60 2.13 6.55 -13.26
CA ILE A 60 1.15 6.45 -14.33
C ILE A 60 1.41 7.55 -15.36
N TYR A 61 1.43 7.14 -16.62
CA TYR A 61 1.58 8.01 -17.78
C TYR A 61 0.36 7.89 -18.68
N LYS A 62 0.00 9.00 -19.33
CA LYS A 62 -1.07 9.07 -20.31
C LYS A 62 -0.49 9.30 -21.70
N CYS A 63 -0.80 8.43 -22.65
CA CYS A 63 -0.49 8.64 -24.05
C CYS A 63 -1.44 9.65 -24.68
N PRO A 64 -0.96 10.71 -25.36
CA PRO A 64 -1.80 11.69 -26.01
C PRO A 64 -2.43 11.21 -27.33
N LYS A 65 -1.93 10.08 -27.88
CA LYS A 65 -2.35 9.58 -29.20
C LYS A 65 -3.26 8.36 -29.15
N CYS A 66 -3.28 7.63 -28.02
CA CYS A 66 -4.12 6.44 -27.88
C CYS A 66 -5.43 6.78 -27.19
N GLU A 67 -6.46 6.04 -27.56
CA GLU A 67 -7.78 6.12 -26.91
C GLU A 67 -7.88 5.14 -25.73
N THR A 68 -8.82 5.42 -24.84
CA THR A 68 -9.22 4.55 -23.73
C THR A 68 -9.62 3.15 -24.23
N PRO A 69 -9.25 2.06 -23.54
CA PRO A 69 -8.49 2.01 -22.27
C PRO A 69 -6.96 1.97 -22.43
N ARG A 70 -6.43 1.98 -23.65
CA ARG A 70 -4.99 1.78 -23.96
C ARG A 70 -4.14 3.04 -23.83
N ASN A 71 -4.72 4.13 -23.37
CA ASN A 71 -4.04 5.42 -23.23
C ASN A 71 -3.24 5.56 -21.92
N PHE A 72 -3.42 4.66 -20.94
CA PHE A 72 -2.63 4.66 -19.71
C PHE A 72 -1.59 3.54 -19.68
N SER A 73 -0.43 3.85 -19.15
CA SER A 73 0.67 2.89 -18.96
C SER A 73 1.53 3.26 -17.75
N THR A 74 2.36 2.32 -17.33
CA THR A 74 3.37 2.53 -16.28
C THR A 74 4.73 2.92 -16.85
N LYS A 75 4.81 3.17 -18.15
CA LYS A 75 6.05 3.48 -18.88
C LYS A 75 5.96 4.85 -19.52
N PRO A 76 7.06 5.63 -19.57
CA PRO A 76 7.09 6.95 -20.21
C PRO A 76 6.97 6.89 -21.74
N VAL A 77 7.12 5.70 -22.32
CA VAL A 77 6.87 5.43 -23.74
C VAL A 77 5.65 4.53 -23.86
N CYS A 78 4.66 4.95 -24.63
CA CYS A 78 3.43 4.18 -24.83
C CYS A 78 3.73 2.81 -25.47
N PRO A 79 3.30 1.71 -24.85
CA PRO A 79 3.55 0.38 -25.39
C PRO A 79 2.75 0.08 -26.68
N SER A 80 1.66 0.81 -26.93
CA SER A 80 0.79 0.60 -28.09
C SER A 80 1.25 1.35 -29.33
N CYS A 81 1.73 2.59 -29.22
CA CYS A 81 2.07 3.45 -30.36
C CYS A 81 3.50 4.02 -30.33
N ALA A 82 4.32 3.62 -29.34
CA ALA A 82 5.68 4.08 -29.10
C ALA A 82 5.86 5.62 -28.98
N SER A 83 4.78 6.37 -28.78
CA SER A 83 4.85 7.82 -28.55
C SER A 83 5.24 8.09 -27.09
N GLU A 84 5.86 9.24 -26.85
CA GLU A 84 6.12 9.74 -25.52
C GLU A 84 4.79 9.98 -24.78
N ALA A 85 4.71 9.51 -23.55
CA ALA A 85 3.54 9.62 -22.69
C ALA A 85 3.82 10.61 -21.54
N VAL A 86 2.79 11.38 -21.17
CA VAL A 86 2.87 12.42 -20.15
C VAL A 86 2.65 11.80 -18.78
N PHE A 87 3.51 12.12 -17.81
CA PHE A 87 3.34 11.71 -16.41
C PHE A 87 2.04 12.32 -15.84
N VAL A 88 1.23 11.49 -15.19
CA VAL A 88 -0.04 11.90 -14.57
C VAL A 88 0.11 11.96 -13.05
N ARG A 89 0.44 10.84 -12.43
CA ARG A 89 0.62 10.72 -10.97
C ARG A 89 1.40 9.46 -10.61
N ALA A 90 1.84 9.36 -9.37
CA ALA A 90 2.37 8.12 -8.81
C ALA A 90 1.42 7.53 -7.77
N ILE A 91 1.36 6.22 -7.71
CA ILE A 91 0.52 5.44 -6.80
C ILE A 91 1.42 4.52 -5.97
N SER A 92 1.09 4.38 -4.69
CA SER A 92 1.66 3.36 -3.81
C SER A 92 0.63 2.27 -3.56
N PHE A 93 1.00 1.01 -3.82
CA PHE A 93 0.19 -0.14 -3.45
C PHE A 93 0.55 -0.62 -2.06
N VAL A 94 -0.48 -0.91 -1.28
CA VAL A 94 -0.41 -1.55 0.03
C VAL A 94 -0.93 -2.97 -0.14
N ASP A 95 -0.03 -3.94 -0.22
CA ASP A 95 -0.38 -5.35 -0.39
C ASP A 95 -0.70 -5.97 0.97
N ALA A 96 -1.98 -6.12 1.26
CA ALA A 96 -2.45 -6.64 2.54
C ALA A 96 -2.36 -8.17 2.60
N PRO A 97 -1.91 -8.75 3.75
CA PRO A 97 -1.91 -10.17 3.94
C PRO A 97 -3.34 -10.73 3.87
N GLY A 98 -3.50 -11.88 3.20
CA GLY A 98 -4.81 -12.51 3.02
C GLY A 98 -5.16 -13.55 4.09
N HIS A 99 -4.29 -13.82 5.05
CA HIS A 99 -4.47 -14.85 6.05
C HIS A 99 -5.23 -14.31 7.29
N GLU A 100 -6.20 -15.07 7.81
CA GLU A 100 -7.05 -14.70 8.96
C GLU A 100 -6.22 -14.23 10.18
N ALA A 101 -5.15 -14.95 10.53
CA ALA A 101 -4.27 -14.61 11.64
C ALA A 101 -3.59 -13.23 11.51
N LEU A 102 -3.67 -12.58 10.34
CA LEU A 102 -3.01 -11.30 10.04
C LEU A 102 -3.99 -10.13 9.86
N MET A 103 -5.24 -10.30 10.32
CA MET A 103 -6.28 -9.26 10.21
C MET A 103 -5.88 -7.94 10.87
N ALA A 104 -5.18 -7.96 12.01
CA ALA A 104 -4.69 -6.73 12.66
C ALA A 104 -3.70 -5.96 11.76
N THR A 105 -2.83 -6.69 11.07
CA THR A 105 -1.89 -6.10 10.08
C THR A 105 -2.64 -5.51 8.89
N MET A 106 -3.68 -6.20 8.41
CA MET A 106 -4.54 -5.70 7.34
C MET A 106 -5.27 -4.42 7.76
N LEU A 107 -5.85 -4.38 8.97
CA LEU A 107 -6.55 -3.20 9.49
C LEU A 107 -5.63 -1.98 9.65
N SER A 108 -4.40 -2.19 10.12
CA SER A 108 -3.39 -1.12 10.19
C SER A 108 -3.07 -0.56 8.81
N GLY A 109 -2.93 -1.43 7.80
CA GLY A 109 -2.73 -1.01 6.42
C GLY A 109 -3.95 -0.32 5.81
N ALA A 110 -5.16 -0.78 6.11
CA ALA A 110 -6.38 -0.22 5.57
C ALA A 110 -6.63 1.24 6.01
N ALA A 111 -6.16 1.62 7.20
CA ALA A 111 -6.27 2.99 7.72
C ALA A 111 -5.56 4.05 6.86
N ILE A 112 -4.63 3.65 6.01
CA ILE A 112 -3.89 4.58 5.13
C ILE A 112 -4.32 4.48 3.66
N MET A 113 -5.28 3.62 3.31
CA MET A 113 -5.75 3.42 1.95
C MET A 113 -6.75 4.48 1.51
N ASP A 114 -6.55 5.05 0.34
CA ASP A 114 -7.45 6.01 -0.31
C ASP A 114 -8.49 5.30 -1.20
N GLY A 115 -8.20 4.08 -1.57
CA GLY A 115 -9.06 3.17 -2.32
C GLY A 115 -8.55 1.74 -2.21
N ALA A 116 -9.34 0.78 -2.67
CA ALA A 116 -9.00 -0.62 -2.61
C ALA A 116 -9.30 -1.37 -3.92
N ILE A 117 -8.49 -2.39 -4.19
CA ILE A 117 -8.75 -3.39 -5.23
C ILE A 117 -9.09 -4.70 -4.53
N LEU A 118 -10.35 -5.12 -4.63
CA LEU A 118 -10.82 -6.41 -4.12
C LEU A 118 -10.53 -7.49 -5.17
N VAL A 119 -9.56 -8.36 -4.88
CA VAL A 119 -9.13 -9.41 -5.79
C VAL A 119 -9.84 -10.72 -5.47
N ILE A 120 -10.55 -11.28 -6.44
CA ILE A 120 -11.30 -12.52 -6.33
C ILE A 120 -10.88 -13.44 -7.47
N ALA A 121 -10.49 -14.68 -7.15
CA ALA A 121 -10.09 -15.66 -8.15
C ALA A 121 -11.32 -16.28 -8.83
N ALA A 122 -11.32 -16.37 -10.16
CA ALA A 122 -12.45 -16.90 -10.93
C ALA A 122 -12.63 -18.42 -10.80
N ASP A 123 -11.56 -19.14 -10.44
CA ASP A 123 -11.54 -20.60 -10.25
C ASP A 123 -12.22 -21.06 -8.96
N GLU A 124 -12.33 -20.17 -7.96
CA GLU A 124 -12.91 -20.47 -6.66
C GLU A 124 -14.32 -19.87 -6.47
N PRO A 125 -15.19 -20.51 -5.65
CA PRO A 125 -16.50 -19.95 -5.30
C PRO A 125 -16.35 -18.60 -4.57
N CYS A 126 -17.23 -17.65 -4.89
CA CYS A 126 -17.28 -16.35 -4.21
C CYS A 126 -18.54 -16.25 -3.34
N PRO A 127 -18.40 -15.70 -2.09
CA PRO A 127 -17.17 -15.24 -1.45
C PRO A 127 -16.43 -16.33 -0.64
N GLN A 128 -15.11 -16.20 -0.55
CA GLN A 128 -14.29 -16.89 0.42
C GLN A 128 -14.30 -16.16 1.78
N PRO A 129 -13.94 -16.83 2.92
CA PRO A 129 -14.02 -16.22 4.25
C PRO A 129 -13.30 -14.86 4.35
N GLN A 130 -12.00 -14.79 4.02
CA GLN A 130 -11.24 -13.53 4.10
C GLN A 130 -11.73 -12.47 3.10
N THR A 131 -12.37 -12.87 1.99
CA THR A 131 -12.98 -11.90 1.07
C THR A 131 -14.10 -11.11 1.76
N ARG A 132 -14.93 -11.80 2.59
CA ARG A 132 -15.98 -11.15 3.39
C ARG A 132 -15.40 -10.24 4.46
N GLU A 133 -14.41 -10.73 5.19
CA GLU A 133 -13.77 -10.00 6.29
C GLU A 133 -13.08 -8.74 5.79
N HIS A 134 -12.34 -8.83 4.67
CA HIS A 134 -11.64 -7.69 4.09
C HIS A 134 -12.61 -6.64 3.53
N LEU A 135 -13.71 -7.05 2.92
CA LEU A 135 -14.73 -6.10 2.45
C LEU A 135 -15.43 -5.41 3.63
N ALA A 136 -15.79 -6.16 4.68
CA ALA A 136 -16.38 -5.60 5.88
C ALA A 136 -15.41 -4.62 6.59
N ALA A 137 -14.11 -4.95 6.67
CA ALA A 137 -13.12 -4.07 7.23
C ALA A 137 -12.96 -2.78 6.40
N ALA A 138 -12.96 -2.85 5.07
CA ALA A 138 -12.93 -1.70 4.18
C ALA A 138 -14.16 -0.79 4.38
N GLU A 139 -15.33 -1.39 4.59
CA GLU A 139 -16.57 -0.67 4.90
C GLU A 139 -16.52 0.07 6.25
N VAL A 140 -16.07 -0.61 7.32
CA VAL A 140 -15.92 -0.04 8.66
C VAL A 140 -14.94 1.13 8.67
N ILE A 141 -13.83 1.05 7.93
CA ILE A 141 -12.82 2.11 7.80
C ILE A 141 -13.32 3.25 6.91
N GLY A 142 -14.33 3.00 6.07
CA GLY A 142 -14.95 4.00 5.20
C GLY A 142 -14.27 4.15 3.84
N ILE A 143 -13.61 3.10 3.33
CA ILE A 143 -13.07 3.09 1.98
C ILE A 143 -14.23 3.02 0.97
N LYS A 144 -14.39 4.09 0.18
CA LYS A 144 -15.49 4.23 -0.79
C LYS A 144 -15.10 3.88 -2.22
N ASN A 145 -13.84 4.09 -2.58
CA ASN A 145 -13.35 3.89 -3.94
C ASN A 145 -12.84 2.45 -4.07
N ILE A 146 -13.70 1.54 -4.54
CA ILE A 146 -13.39 0.12 -4.67
C ILE A 146 -13.48 -0.30 -6.14
N ILE A 147 -12.52 -1.11 -6.58
CA ILE A 147 -12.52 -1.81 -7.86
C ILE A 147 -12.46 -3.30 -7.56
N ILE A 148 -13.26 -4.09 -8.24
CA ILE A 148 -13.24 -5.55 -8.11
C ILE A 148 -12.46 -6.14 -9.28
N VAL A 149 -11.48 -6.97 -8.98
CA VAL A 149 -10.72 -7.71 -9.99
C VAL A 149 -11.12 -9.19 -9.91
N GLN A 150 -11.75 -9.68 -10.98
CA GLN A 150 -11.96 -11.10 -11.20
C GLN A 150 -10.68 -11.66 -11.83
N ASN A 151 -9.79 -12.19 -10.99
CA ASN A 151 -8.47 -12.66 -11.41
C ASN A 151 -8.47 -14.12 -11.87
N LYS A 152 -7.38 -14.56 -12.48
CA LYS A 152 -7.14 -15.92 -12.97
C LYS A 152 -8.11 -16.37 -14.08
N ILE A 153 -8.58 -15.44 -14.91
CA ILE A 153 -9.51 -15.78 -16.01
C ILE A 153 -8.88 -16.69 -17.09
N ASP A 154 -7.57 -16.80 -17.10
CA ASP A 154 -6.80 -17.61 -18.05
C ASP A 154 -6.82 -19.12 -17.74
N ILE A 155 -7.24 -19.52 -16.54
CA ILE A 155 -7.27 -20.92 -16.13
C ILE A 155 -8.71 -21.48 -15.99
N VAL A 156 -9.73 -20.69 -16.34
CA VAL A 156 -11.13 -21.10 -16.31
C VAL A 156 -11.76 -21.00 -17.69
N ASP A 157 -12.80 -21.79 -17.93
CA ASP A 157 -13.63 -21.66 -19.11
C ASP A 157 -14.62 -20.48 -19.00
N GLU A 158 -15.23 -20.10 -20.11
CA GLU A 158 -16.19 -18.99 -20.18
C GLU A 158 -17.37 -19.19 -19.22
N LYS A 159 -17.89 -20.42 -19.12
CA LYS A 159 -19.01 -20.76 -18.24
C LYS A 159 -18.66 -20.52 -16.76
N ARG A 160 -17.46 -20.94 -16.32
CA ARG A 160 -17.00 -20.69 -14.95
C ARG A 160 -16.74 -19.20 -14.71
N ALA A 161 -16.17 -18.49 -15.69
CA ALA A 161 -15.93 -17.05 -15.60
C ALA A 161 -17.24 -16.27 -15.43
N LEU A 162 -18.27 -16.56 -16.23
CA LEU A 162 -19.60 -15.95 -16.10
C LEU A 162 -20.25 -16.29 -14.76
N LYS A 163 -20.17 -17.55 -14.32
CA LYS A 163 -20.69 -17.96 -13.01
C LYS A 163 -20.00 -17.19 -11.88
N SER A 164 -18.68 -17.08 -11.91
CA SER A 164 -17.90 -16.30 -10.94
C SER A 164 -18.32 -14.84 -10.92
N TYR A 165 -18.55 -14.23 -12.10
CA TYR A 165 -19.05 -12.86 -12.19
C TYR A 165 -20.39 -12.67 -11.46
N GLU A 166 -21.35 -13.58 -11.67
CA GLU A 166 -22.64 -13.54 -10.98
C GLU A 166 -22.50 -13.79 -9.47
N GLU A 167 -21.61 -14.71 -9.04
CA GLU A 167 -21.29 -14.93 -7.64
C GLU A 167 -20.76 -13.66 -6.98
N ILE A 168 -19.82 -12.95 -7.64
CA ILE A 168 -19.26 -11.68 -7.16
C ILE A 168 -20.35 -10.62 -7.06
N LYS A 169 -21.17 -10.44 -8.10
CA LYS A 169 -22.24 -9.46 -8.14
C LYS A 169 -23.27 -9.68 -7.02
N ASN A 170 -23.63 -10.93 -6.76
CA ASN A 170 -24.53 -11.27 -5.66
C ASN A 170 -23.90 -11.01 -4.29
N PHE A 171 -22.60 -11.26 -4.14
CA PHE A 171 -21.88 -11.06 -2.89
C PHE A 171 -21.78 -9.60 -2.50
N VAL A 172 -21.50 -8.71 -3.45
CA VAL A 172 -21.29 -7.28 -3.15
C VAL A 172 -22.59 -6.49 -3.02
N LYS A 173 -23.73 -7.09 -3.34
CA LYS A 173 -25.03 -6.45 -3.23
C LYS A 173 -25.33 -6.00 -1.80
N GLY A 174 -25.70 -4.73 -1.61
CA GLY A 174 -25.96 -4.13 -0.31
C GLY A 174 -24.69 -3.79 0.48
N THR A 175 -23.51 -3.86 -0.13
CA THR A 175 -22.22 -3.45 0.47
C THR A 175 -21.69 -2.16 -0.15
N VAL A 176 -20.61 -1.61 0.41
CA VAL A 176 -19.89 -0.43 -0.13
C VAL A 176 -19.36 -0.68 -1.56
N ALA A 177 -19.25 -1.93 -2.01
CA ALA A 177 -18.74 -2.32 -3.32
C ALA A 177 -19.86 -2.67 -4.33
N GLU A 178 -21.15 -2.40 -4.05
CA GLU A 178 -22.27 -2.78 -4.92
C GLU A 178 -22.13 -2.20 -6.34
N ASP A 179 -21.73 -0.93 -6.44
CA ASP A 179 -21.56 -0.23 -7.72
C ASP A 179 -20.12 -0.30 -8.26
N ALA A 180 -19.24 -1.06 -7.61
CA ALA A 180 -17.84 -1.19 -8.03
C ALA A 180 -17.75 -1.97 -9.35
N PRO A 181 -16.96 -1.51 -10.34
CA PRO A 181 -16.75 -2.27 -11.56
C PRO A 181 -16.04 -3.58 -11.28
N ILE A 182 -16.48 -4.65 -11.95
CA ILE A 182 -15.86 -5.96 -11.93
C ILE A 182 -15.03 -6.12 -13.20
N ILE A 183 -13.71 -6.17 -13.08
CA ILE A 183 -12.78 -6.25 -14.22
C ILE A 183 -12.17 -7.64 -14.27
N PRO A 184 -12.43 -8.42 -15.33
CA PRO A 184 -11.79 -9.71 -15.53
C PRO A 184 -10.32 -9.52 -15.93
N VAL A 185 -9.41 -10.13 -15.17
CA VAL A 185 -7.96 -9.95 -15.33
C VAL A 185 -7.24 -11.31 -15.26
N SER A 186 -6.18 -11.47 -16.01
CA SER A 186 -5.11 -12.43 -15.67
C SER A 186 -3.86 -11.64 -15.29
N ALA A 187 -3.59 -11.54 -14.00
CA ALA A 187 -2.40 -10.86 -13.49
C ALA A 187 -1.12 -11.53 -14.00
N GLN A 188 -1.09 -12.85 -14.05
CA GLN A 188 0.06 -13.62 -14.52
C GLN A 188 0.35 -13.44 -16.00
N ARG A 189 -0.69 -13.32 -16.83
CA ARG A 189 -0.59 -13.14 -18.28
C ARG A 189 -0.61 -11.69 -18.74
N GLY A 190 -0.88 -10.74 -17.83
CA GLY A 190 -1.02 -9.32 -18.15
C GLY A 190 -2.29 -8.98 -18.97
N ILE A 191 -3.31 -9.86 -18.94
CA ILE A 191 -4.57 -9.64 -19.67
C ILE A 191 -5.41 -8.61 -18.93
N ASN A 192 -5.92 -7.58 -19.66
CA ASN A 192 -6.78 -6.49 -19.17
C ASN A 192 -6.15 -5.62 -18.05
N VAL A 193 -4.81 -5.63 -17.91
CA VAL A 193 -4.11 -4.74 -16.96
C VAL A 193 -4.25 -3.26 -17.38
N ASP A 194 -4.31 -2.97 -18.67
CA ASP A 194 -4.59 -1.64 -19.23
C ASP A 194 -6.01 -1.15 -18.87
N VAL A 195 -7.01 -2.04 -18.94
CA VAL A 195 -8.39 -1.74 -18.51
C VAL A 195 -8.42 -1.42 -17.00
N LEU A 196 -7.69 -2.19 -16.19
CA LEU A 196 -7.57 -1.94 -14.76
C LEU A 196 -6.88 -0.61 -14.47
N LEU A 197 -5.81 -0.27 -15.19
CA LEU A 197 -5.13 1.04 -15.06
C LEU A 197 -6.08 2.20 -15.37
N ASN A 198 -6.92 2.05 -16.41
CA ASN A 198 -7.94 3.05 -16.73
C ASN A 198 -8.96 3.19 -15.60
N ALA A 199 -9.49 2.09 -15.08
CA ALA A 199 -10.45 2.10 -13.97
C ALA A 199 -9.86 2.74 -12.70
N ILE A 200 -8.59 2.48 -12.39
CA ILE A 200 -7.88 3.13 -11.28
C ILE A 200 -7.87 4.66 -11.46
N GLN A 201 -7.69 5.16 -12.70
CA GLN A 201 -7.69 6.59 -12.95
C GLN A 201 -9.09 7.23 -12.80
N GLU A 202 -10.13 6.51 -13.19
CA GLU A 202 -11.51 7.01 -13.16
C GLU A 202 -12.14 6.93 -11.76
N ILE A 203 -11.84 5.89 -11.00
CA ILE A 203 -12.58 5.55 -9.77
C ILE A 203 -11.85 5.96 -8.51
N ILE A 204 -10.50 5.90 -8.51
CA ILE A 204 -9.72 6.24 -7.32
C ILE A 204 -9.04 7.60 -7.54
N PRO A 205 -9.68 8.71 -7.14
CA PRO A 205 -9.12 10.04 -7.30
C PRO A 205 -7.92 10.27 -6.38
N THR A 206 -7.07 11.23 -6.72
CA THR A 206 -6.04 11.72 -5.80
C THR A 206 -6.72 12.49 -4.67
N PRO A 207 -6.54 12.10 -3.40
CA PRO A 207 -7.15 12.81 -2.28
C PRO A 207 -6.59 14.24 -2.16
N LYS A 208 -7.46 15.16 -1.76
CA LYS A 208 -7.03 16.52 -1.42
C LYS A 208 -6.48 16.51 0.01
N ARG A 209 -5.16 16.62 0.14
CA ARG A 209 -4.45 16.74 1.41
C ARG A 209 -3.94 18.16 1.59
N ASP A 210 -3.96 18.64 2.83
CA ASP A 210 -3.54 20.01 3.16
C ASP A 210 -2.08 20.00 3.68
N GLU A 211 -1.17 20.41 2.84
CA GLU A 211 0.27 20.49 3.17
C GLU A 211 0.63 21.71 4.03
N THR A 212 -0.31 22.65 4.23
CA THR A 212 -0.08 23.83 5.06
C THR A 212 -0.35 23.59 6.55
N LYS A 213 -1.02 22.49 6.87
CA LYS A 213 -1.29 22.08 8.26
C LYS A 213 -0.03 21.51 8.93
N PRO A 214 -0.02 21.48 10.29
CA PRO A 214 1.01 20.73 11.01
C PRO A 214 1.11 19.29 10.50
N PRO A 215 2.30 18.73 10.37
CA PRO A 215 2.48 17.38 9.87
C PRO A 215 1.80 16.34 10.78
N LEU A 216 1.18 15.34 10.16
CA LEU A 216 0.61 14.17 10.82
C LEU A 216 0.86 12.94 9.96
N MET A 217 1.49 11.93 10.55
CA MET A 217 1.80 10.66 9.89
C MET A 217 1.21 9.50 10.71
N TYR A 218 0.60 8.55 10.03
CA TYR A 218 0.22 7.25 10.62
C TYR A 218 1.39 6.28 10.50
N ILE A 219 1.85 5.74 11.65
CA ILE A 219 2.94 4.77 11.72
C ILE A 219 2.38 3.36 11.54
N ILE A 220 2.75 2.71 10.45
CA ILE A 220 2.30 1.36 10.11
C ILE A 220 3.42 0.32 10.18
N ARG A 221 4.65 0.78 10.24
CA ARG A 221 5.87 -0.02 10.41
C ARG A 221 6.87 0.70 11.28
N SER A 222 7.64 -0.05 12.02
CA SER A 222 8.88 0.44 12.63
C SER A 222 9.93 -0.67 12.66
N PHE A 223 11.19 -0.31 12.50
CA PHE A 223 12.27 -1.27 12.43
C PHE A 223 13.62 -0.67 12.78
N ASP A 224 14.49 -1.55 13.24
CA ASP A 224 15.90 -1.31 13.47
C ASP A 224 16.69 -1.83 12.26
N THR A 225 17.57 -1.00 11.70
CA THR A 225 18.43 -1.34 10.55
C THR A 225 19.85 -1.74 10.95
N ASN A 226 20.19 -1.62 12.23
CA ASN A 226 21.50 -1.94 12.72
C ASN A 226 21.80 -3.45 12.61
N LYS A 227 23.01 -3.78 12.23
CA LYS A 227 23.46 -5.18 12.18
C LYS A 227 23.76 -5.67 13.61
N PRO A 228 23.51 -6.95 13.89
CA PRO A 228 23.95 -7.54 15.16
C PRO A 228 25.46 -7.35 15.38
N GLY A 229 25.83 -6.80 16.54
CA GLY A 229 27.24 -6.53 16.89
C GLY A 229 27.77 -5.15 16.51
N THR A 230 26.91 -4.24 15.98
CA THR A 230 27.26 -2.83 15.78
C THR A 230 27.58 -2.20 17.15
N ALA A 231 28.68 -1.43 17.24
CA ALA A 231 29.04 -0.70 18.46
C ALA A 231 27.98 0.36 18.81
N ILE A 232 27.79 0.65 20.09
CA ILE A 232 26.73 1.56 20.56
C ILE A 232 26.87 2.95 19.95
N GLU A 233 28.10 3.42 19.78
CA GLU A 233 28.43 4.73 19.21
C GLU A 233 28.17 4.84 17.70
N GLU A 234 27.99 3.68 17.02
CA GLU A 234 27.77 3.57 15.58
C GLU A 234 26.31 3.19 15.25
N LEU A 235 25.44 3.11 16.28
CA LEU A 235 24.04 2.76 16.04
C LEU A 235 23.31 3.89 15.33
N ASP A 236 22.67 3.54 14.20
CA ASP A 236 21.64 4.38 13.62
C ASP A 236 20.39 4.34 14.49
N GLY A 237 19.70 5.45 14.58
CA GLY A 237 18.43 5.54 15.30
C GLY A 237 17.32 4.72 14.65
N GLY A 238 16.23 4.52 15.39
CA GLY A 238 15.08 3.76 14.93
C GLY A 238 14.39 4.40 13.71
N ILE A 239 13.87 3.56 12.82
CA ILE A 239 13.11 4.00 11.63
C ILE A 239 11.63 3.76 11.85
N ILE A 240 10.81 4.76 11.52
CA ILE A 240 9.36 4.64 11.42
C ILE A 240 8.93 4.76 9.96
N GLY A 241 7.95 3.97 9.57
CA GLY A 241 7.39 3.95 8.21
C GLY A 241 5.88 4.14 8.21
N GLY A 242 5.37 4.92 7.28
CA GLY A 242 3.94 5.17 7.21
C GLY A 242 3.56 6.18 6.15
N THR A 243 2.38 6.78 6.29
CA THR A 243 1.85 7.77 5.35
C THR A 243 1.62 9.11 6.03
N ILE A 244 2.04 10.18 5.38
CA ILE A 244 1.76 11.56 5.82
C ILE A 244 0.35 11.92 5.37
N ALA A 245 -0.56 12.07 6.33
CA ALA A 245 -1.96 12.39 6.10
C ALA A 245 -2.19 13.89 5.84
N GLN A 246 -1.41 14.73 6.48
CA GLN A 246 -1.41 16.20 6.30
C GLN A 246 -0.04 16.78 6.62
N GLY A 247 0.22 18.00 6.14
CA GLY A 247 1.50 18.68 6.31
C GLY A 247 2.63 18.03 5.52
N LYS A 248 3.85 18.31 5.91
CA LYS A 248 5.06 17.75 5.36
C LYS A 248 6.12 17.60 6.45
N PHE A 249 7.06 16.67 6.28
CA PHE A 249 8.25 16.54 7.12
C PHE A 249 9.50 17.03 6.39
N THR A 250 10.39 17.66 7.15
CA THR A 250 11.70 18.13 6.67
C THR A 250 12.80 17.56 7.56
N ILE A 251 13.95 17.22 6.99
CA ILE A 251 15.12 16.77 7.76
C ILE A 251 15.54 17.88 8.72
N GLY A 252 15.85 17.50 9.98
CA GLY A 252 16.25 18.42 11.06
C GLY A 252 15.07 18.95 11.87
N GLU A 253 13.82 18.66 11.49
CA GLU A 253 12.66 18.99 12.31
C GLU A 253 12.50 18.00 13.47
N GLU A 254 11.96 18.50 14.59
CA GLU A 254 11.57 17.68 15.74
C GLU A 254 10.18 17.09 15.51
N LEU A 255 10.03 15.79 15.79
CA LEU A 255 8.77 15.08 15.75
C LEU A 255 8.42 14.47 17.10
N GLU A 256 7.13 14.37 17.39
CA GLU A 256 6.58 13.68 18.54
C GLU A 256 5.78 12.47 18.08
N ILE A 257 5.94 11.33 18.77
CA ILE A 257 5.22 10.08 18.54
C ILE A 257 4.28 9.82 19.69
N ARG A 258 2.98 9.65 19.40
CA ARG A 258 1.91 9.41 20.37
C ARG A 258 1.10 8.16 19.98
N PRO A 259 0.59 7.40 20.98
CA PRO A 259 0.74 7.59 22.42
C PRO A 259 2.17 7.34 22.93
N GLY A 260 3.08 6.78 22.12
CA GLY A 260 4.45 6.44 22.48
C GLY A 260 4.56 5.02 23.01
N ILE A 261 5.42 4.81 24.01
CA ILE A 261 5.66 3.51 24.62
C ILE A 261 4.76 3.31 25.83
N SER A 262 4.26 2.07 25.99
CA SER A 262 3.47 1.71 27.16
C SER A 262 4.36 1.18 28.28
N SER A 263 4.06 1.59 29.51
CA SER A 263 4.66 1.07 30.74
C SER A 263 3.57 0.76 31.78
N GLU A 264 3.78 -0.25 32.61
CA GLU A 264 2.89 -0.49 33.75
C GLU A 264 3.41 0.27 34.97
N ARG A 265 2.57 1.18 35.50
CA ARG A 265 2.81 1.91 36.74
C ARG A 265 1.63 1.73 37.66
N GLU A 266 1.84 1.19 38.85
CA GLU A 266 0.78 0.96 39.87
C GLU A 266 -0.45 0.19 39.33
N GLY A 267 -0.21 -0.83 38.48
CA GLY A 267 -1.28 -1.65 37.88
C GLY A 267 -2.10 -0.93 36.80
N LYS A 268 -1.64 0.23 36.31
CA LYS A 268 -2.23 0.96 35.19
C LYS A 268 -1.25 1.06 34.04
N THR A 269 -1.78 0.89 32.82
CA THR A 269 -0.99 1.16 31.61
C THR A 269 -0.87 2.68 31.43
N VAL A 270 0.36 3.17 31.40
CA VAL A 270 0.71 4.56 31.13
C VAL A 270 1.47 4.63 29.82
N TYR A 271 1.21 5.67 29.02
CA TYR A 271 1.91 5.89 27.77
C TYR A 271 2.82 7.11 27.90
N ASP A 272 4.07 6.93 27.49
CA ASP A 272 5.06 8.00 27.49
C ASP A 272 5.33 8.39 26.01
N PRO A 273 4.98 9.61 25.56
CA PRO A 273 5.30 10.10 24.21
C PRO A 273 6.79 10.10 23.95
N LEU A 274 7.17 9.86 22.69
CA LEU A 274 8.56 9.90 22.27
C LEU A 274 8.78 11.17 21.43
N ILE A 275 9.90 11.85 21.69
CA ILE A 275 10.33 13.03 20.93
C ILE A 275 11.67 12.68 20.28
N SER A 276 11.84 13.07 19.02
CA SER A 276 13.06 12.83 18.26
C SER A 276 13.23 13.81 17.11
N GLU A 277 14.45 13.94 16.64
CA GLU A 277 14.78 14.67 15.42
C GLU A 277 14.67 13.77 14.18
N ILE A 278 14.24 14.30 13.06
CA ILE A 278 14.23 13.65 11.74
C ILE A 278 15.64 13.73 11.14
N VAL A 279 16.33 12.59 11.05
CA VAL A 279 17.70 12.54 10.50
C VAL A 279 17.72 12.15 9.02
N SER A 280 16.71 11.42 8.55
CA SER A 280 16.59 11.05 7.14
C SER A 280 15.15 10.84 6.73
N LEU A 281 14.85 11.09 5.44
CA LEU A 281 13.56 10.84 4.83
C LEU A 281 13.74 10.00 3.57
N HIS A 282 12.94 8.96 3.44
CA HIS A 282 12.98 8.02 2.33
C HIS A 282 11.61 7.86 1.68
N VAL A 283 11.57 8.00 0.35
CA VAL A 283 10.38 7.75 -0.47
C VAL A 283 10.75 6.72 -1.53
N GLY A 284 10.20 5.52 -1.42
CA GLY A 284 10.67 4.38 -2.19
C GLY A 284 12.16 4.12 -1.92
N GLU A 285 13.00 4.16 -2.96
CA GLU A 285 14.45 3.96 -2.84
C GLU A 285 15.25 5.28 -2.79
N LYS A 286 14.57 6.43 -2.75
CA LYS A 286 15.23 7.75 -2.76
C LYS A 286 15.25 8.36 -1.37
N THR A 287 16.41 8.92 -1.01
CA THR A 287 16.50 9.86 0.10
C THR A 287 16.09 11.25 -0.38
N VAL A 288 15.21 11.91 0.37
CA VAL A 288 14.66 13.22 0.05
C VAL A 288 14.90 14.18 1.22
N LYS A 289 14.89 15.49 0.97
CA LYS A 289 15.00 16.51 2.02
C LYS A 289 13.67 16.86 2.67
N GLU A 290 12.59 16.74 1.88
CA GLU A 290 11.21 16.94 2.32
C GLU A 290 10.37 15.77 1.87
N ALA A 291 9.43 15.32 2.70
CA ALA A 291 8.42 14.31 2.39
C ALA A 291 7.03 14.93 2.50
N HIS A 292 6.23 14.74 1.47
CA HIS A 292 4.90 15.31 1.29
C HIS A 292 3.79 14.33 1.66
N CYS A 293 2.55 14.79 1.61
CA CYS A 293 1.37 13.96 1.84
C CYS A 293 1.24 12.82 0.82
N GLY A 294 0.80 11.66 1.31
CA GLY A 294 0.53 10.46 0.50
C GLY A 294 1.76 9.59 0.28
N GLY A 295 1.52 8.42 -0.32
CA GLY A 295 2.54 7.41 -0.49
C GLY A 295 3.03 6.85 0.85
N LEU A 296 4.14 6.14 0.78
CA LEU A 296 4.81 5.60 1.95
C LEU A 296 6.16 6.28 2.13
N VAL A 297 6.37 6.73 3.36
CA VAL A 297 7.57 7.48 3.75
C VAL A 297 8.26 6.72 4.88
N GLY A 298 9.56 6.51 4.76
CA GLY A 298 10.43 6.09 5.83
C GLY A 298 11.08 7.32 6.48
N VAL A 299 10.98 7.43 7.80
CA VAL A 299 11.56 8.50 8.60
C VAL A 299 12.60 7.90 9.54
N GLY A 300 13.86 8.21 9.30
CA GLY A 300 14.95 7.89 10.23
C GLY A 300 14.97 8.93 11.35
N THR A 301 15.08 8.44 12.57
CA THR A 301 15.03 9.24 13.80
C THR A 301 16.30 9.07 14.62
N GLN A 302 16.44 9.84 15.70
CA GLN A 302 17.49 9.65 16.71
C GLN A 302 17.02 8.78 17.90
N LEU A 303 15.83 8.16 17.79
CA LEU A 303 15.32 7.27 18.84
C LEU A 303 16.23 6.07 19.02
N ASP A 304 16.32 5.60 20.26
CA ASP A 304 16.92 4.29 20.54
C ASP A 304 16.27 3.23 19.64
N PRO A 305 17.04 2.49 18.83
CA PRO A 305 16.50 1.53 17.90
C PRO A 305 15.68 0.42 18.55
N SER A 306 15.85 0.18 19.85
CA SER A 306 15.05 -0.80 20.60
C SER A 306 13.56 -0.49 20.59
N TYR A 307 13.15 0.79 20.55
CA TYR A 307 11.74 1.20 20.48
C TYR A 307 11.08 0.89 19.14
N SER A 308 11.85 0.94 18.07
CA SER A 308 11.35 0.68 16.70
C SER A 308 11.44 -0.81 16.30
N LYS A 309 12.14 -1.63 17.08
CA LYS A 309 12.33 -3.05 16.79
C LYS A 309 11.01 -3.81 16.76
N ALA A 310 10.91 -4.75 15.81
CA ALA A 310 9.75 -5.65 15.67
C ALA A 310 8.39 -4.95 15.54
N ASP A 311 8.36 -3.82 14.84
CA ASP A 311 7.14 -3.01 14.64
C ASP A 311 6.57 -2.42 15.96
N GLY A 312 7.40 -2.19 16.99
CA GLY A 312 6.99 -1.74 18.33
C GLY A 312 6.27 -0.39 18.37
N LEU A 313 6.45 0.46 17.34
CA LEU A 313 5.77 1.75 17.22
C LEU A 313 4.58 1.74 16.25
N THR A 314 4.20 0.57 15.71
CA THR A 314 3.05 0.46 14.81
C THR A 314 1.76 0.82 15.53
N GLY A 315 0.88 1.56 14.84
CA GLY A 315 -0.38 2.06 15.40
C GLY A 315 -0.27 3.40 16.12
N ASN A 316 0.95 3.91 16.31
CA ASN A 316 1.16 5.28 16.76
C ASN A 316 0.96 6.28 15.62
N ILE A 317 0.83 7.55 16.00
CA ILE A 317 0.89 8.70 15.09
C ILE A 317 2.14 9.52 15.39
N SER A 318 2.70 10.16 14.37
CA SER A 318 3.76 11.14 14.58
C SER A 318 3.37 12.48 13.96
N GLY A 319 3.81 13.56 14.62
CA GLY A 319 3.50 14.91 14.21
C GLY A 319 4.47 15.93 14.77
N LYS A 320 4.13 17.21 14.66
CA LYS A 320 4.90 18.28 15.27
C LYS A 320 4.78 18.23 16.78
N THR A 321 5.85 18.53 17.49
CA THR A 321 5.90 18.63 18.96
C THR A 321 4.95 19.71 19.50
N GLY A 322 4.18 19.38 20.53
CA GLY A 322 3.24 20.27 21.23
C GLY A 322 1.80 20.07 20.81
#